data_2b195a22125b8663cf9a95c36c504e98
#
_entry.id   2b195a22125b8663cf9a95c36c504e98
#
_cell.length_a   1.000
_cell.length_b   1.000
_cell.length_c   1.000
_cell.angle_alpha   90.00
_cell.angle_beta   90.00
_cell.angle_gamma   90.00
#
_symmetry.space_group_name_H-M   'P 1'
#
loop_
_entity.id
_entity.type
_entity.pdbx_description
1 polymer ?
#
loop_
_entity_poly.entity_id
_entity_poly.type
_entity_poly.pdbx_seq_one_letter_code
_entity_poly.pdbx_strand_id
1 'polypeptide(L)'
;VGGELRQRIERNFDRLETDYYQPDQVYWTEEQSGGWPGDKEGRTILALVLDARASGRTPLYLDELIRRLPRELNAKGYLGSIHEGSADEQQLSGHGWLLRGLCEYYAWKKDPQVLEIARGIVDSLFLPIAPLVDRYPLSEEQRVSGAGDMSGRVQNTVDGWALSSDVGCVFIGMEGLIHSYQYIPSEESKALIDKLIALFERMDLTGIRAQTHASLTALRGMLRYAALTGDTTLIPRVEKRWKLYKEYGMTENYENYN
;
A
#
# COMPACT_ATOMS: atom_id res chain seq x y z
N VAL A 1 15.68 6.37 21.21
CA VAL A 1 16.63 5.90 20.18
C VAL A 1 17.86 6.80 20.26
N GLY A 2 19.08 6.24 20.19
CA GLY A 2 20.36 6.96 20.26
C GLY A 2 21.29 6.56 19.12
N GLY A 3 22.49 7.22 19.09
CA GLY A 3 23.57 6.90 18.15
C GLY A 3 23.20 7.15 16.68
N GLU A 4 23.75 6.31 15.79
CA GLU A 4 23.58 6.44 14.34
C GLU A 4 22.12 6.38 13.90
N LEU A 5 21.31 5.51 14.51
CA LEU A 5 19.89 5.39 14.16
C LEU A 5 19.13 6.70 14.43
N ARG A 6 19.44 7.40 15.53
CA ARG A 6 18.88 8.72 15.80
C ARG A 6 19.28 9.73 14.72
N GLN A 7 20.55 9.75 14.33
CA GLN A 7 21.03 10.66 13.28
C GLN A 7 20.32 10.39 11.94
N ARG A 8 20.07 9.12 11.60
CA ARG A 8 19.33 8.76 10.38
C ARG A 8 17.89 9.24 10.44
N ILE A 9 17.21 9.10 11.57
CA ILE A 9 15.84 9.59 11.79
C ILE A 9 15.81 11.12 11.62
N GLU A 10 16.73 11.85 12.27
CA GLU A 10 16.77 13.32 12.16
C GLU A 10 17.01 13.77 10.70
N ARG A 11 17.96 13.15 9.99
CA ARG A 11 18.22 13.46 8.57
C ARG A 11 17.04 13.13 7.67
N ASN A 12 16.32 12.02 7.93
CA ASN A 12 15.13 11.67 7.18
C ASN A 12 14.00 12.66 7.45
N PHE A 13 13.84 13.08 8.69
CA PHE A 13 12.89 14.13 9.06
C PHE A 13 13.19 15.45 8.34
N ASP A 14 14.46 15.90 8.35
CA ASP A 14 14.88 17.12 7.64
C ASP A 14 14.59 17.02 6.13
N ARG A 15 14.81 15.84 5.52
CA ARG A 15 14.48 15.60 4.12
C ARG A 15 12.96 15.69 3.86
N LEU A 16 12.13 15.19 4.76
CA LEU A 16 10.67 15.23 4.63
C LEU A 16 10.07 16.62 4.87
N GLU A 17 10.86 17.56 5.37
CA GLU A 17 10.48 18.97 5.55
C GLU A 17 11.00 19.89 4.43
N THR A 18 11.54 19.33 3.35
CA THR A 18 11.88 20.09 2.14
C THR A 18 10.64 20.45 1.32
N ASP A 19 10.76 21.41 0.42
CA ASP A 19 9.68 21.87 -0.46
C ASP A 19 9.03 20.75 -1.28
N TYR A 20 9.77 19.68 -1.56
CA TYR A 20 9.27 18.53 -2.29
C TYR A 20 8.10 17.81 -1.58
N TYR A 21 8.01 17.92 -0.25
CA TYR A 21 6.98 17.29 0.56
C TYR A 21 5.95 18.27 1.13
N GLN A 22 5.97 19.53 0.70
CA GLN A 22 4.93 20.48 1.05
C GLN A 22 3.58 20.05 0.41
N PRO A 23 2.44 20.44 0.99
CA PRO A 23 1.11 19.95 0.56
C PRO A 23 0.81 20.13 -0.92
N ASP A 24 1.22 21.26 -1.54
CA ASP A 24 1.02 21.52 -2.97
C ASP A 24 1.85 20.59 -3.87
N GLN A 25 2.92 20.02 -3.35
CA GLN A 25 3.76 19.06 -4.07
C GLN A 25 3.36 17.59 -3.77
N VAL A 26 2.69 17.35 -2.65
CA VAL A 26 2.22 16.01 -2.28
C VAL A 26 0.91 15.71 -3.01
N TYR A 27 -0.06 16.60 -2.96
CA TYR A 27 -1.34 16.44 -3.65
C TYR A 27 -1.24 16.85 -5.12
N TRP A 28 -0.69 15.93 -5.91
CA TRP A 28 -0.60 16.10 -7.34
C TRP A 28 -1.85 15.57 -8.06
N THR A 29 -2.08 16.11 -9.25
CA THR A 29 -3.07 15.52 -10.14
C THR A 29 -2.60 14.14 -10.60
N GLU A 30 -3.53 13.32 -11.06
CA GLU A 30 -3.26 11.97 -11.58
C GLU A 30 -2.19 11.98 -12.68
N GLU A 31 -2.22 12.97 -13.58
CA GLU A 31 -1.22 13.18 -14.63
C GLU A 31 0.19 13.41 -14.07
N GLN A 32 0.29 14.08 -12.95
CA GLN A 32 1.55 14.39 -12.27
C GLN A 32 2.05 13.26 -11.36
N SER A 33 1.14 12.45 -10.80
CA SER A 33 1.49 11.32 -9.92
C SER A 33 2.00 10.09 -10.68
N GLY A 34 1.91 10.11 -12.01
CA GLY A 34 2.32 8.98 -12.84
C GLY A 34 1.41 7.76 -12.72
N GLY A 35 0.17 7.94 -12.26
CA GLY A 35 -0.82 6.87 -12.17
C GLY A 35 -0.87 6.14 -10.83
N TRP A 36 -0.22 6.66 -9.77
CA TRP A 36 -0.23 6.08 -8.42
C TRP A 36 -0.95 6.95 -7.39
N PRO A 37 -2.28 7.19 -7.53
CA PRO A 37 -3.01 8.01 -6.56
C PRO A 37 -2.93 7.42 -5.16
N GLY A 38 -2.60 8.25 -4.18
CA GLY A 38 -2.45 7.81 -2.78
C GLY A 38 -1.05 7.32 -2.38
N ASP A 39 -0.14 7.07 -3.34
CA ASP A 39 1.20 6.55 -3.03
C ASP A 39 2.08 7.62 -2.37
N LYS A 40 2.27 8.77 -3.02
CA LYS A 40 3.08 9.87 -2.48
C LYS A 40 2.45 10.45 -1.22
N GLU A 41 1.16 10.64 -1.24
CA GLU A 41 0.37 11.14 -0.11
C GLU A 41 0.51 10.21 1.11
N GLY A 42 0.23 8.93 0.90
CA GLY A 42 0.27 7.91 1.95
C GLY A 42 1.66 7.72 2.53
N ARG A 43 2.68 7.61 1.68
CA ARG A 43 4.08 7.46 2.12
C ARG A 43 4.56 8.70 2.88
N THR A 44 4.21 9.90 2.42
CA THR A 44 4.59 11.15 3.10
C THR A 44 3.95 11.25 4.48
N ILE A 45 2.64 11.03 4.57
CA ILE A 45 1.92 11.04 5.86
C ILE A 45 2.51 9.99 6.80
N LEU A 46 2.68 8.74 6.31
CA LEU A 46 3.25 7.65 7.09
C LEU A 46 4.64 7.97 7.63
N ALA A 47 5.53 8.46 6.77
CA ALA A 47 6.90 8.78 7.13
C ALA A 47 6.95 9.92 8.17
N LEU A 48 6.20 11.01 7.95
CA LEU A 48 6.11 12.13 8.90
C LEU A 48 5.58 11.69 10.27
N VAL A 49 4.57 10.82 10.31
CA VAL A 49 4.03 10.28 11.56
C VAL A 49 5.08 9.44 12.30
N LEU A 50 5.72 8.51 11.60
CA LEU A 50 6.68 7.60 12.22
C LEU A 50 7.94 8.33 12.70
N ASP A 51 8.48 9.25 11.90
CA ASP A 51 9.65 10.04 12.26
C ASP A 51 9.35 11.02 13.39
N ALA A 52 8.17 11.64 13.42
CA ALA A 52 7.73 12.50 14.53
C ALA A 52 7.65 11.73 15.85
N ARG A 53 7.05 10.53 15.82
CA ARG A 53 6.95 9.67 17.01
C ARG A 53 8.30 9.17 17.48
N ALA A 54 9.24 8.92 16.57
CA ALA A 54 10.57 8.42 16.88
C ALA A 54 11.52 9.52 17.37
N SER A 55 11.42 10.74 16.84
CA SER A 55 12.28 11.88 17.16
C SER A 55 11.73 12.77 18.27
N GLY A 56 10.41 12.82 18.43
CA GLY A 56 9.70 13.78 19.27
C GLY A 56 9.52 15.17 18.63
N ARG A 57 9.90 15.34 17.37
CA ARG A 57 9.73 16.60 16.61
C ARG A 57 8.29 16.76 16.14
N THR A 58 7.87 18.00 15.96
CA THR A 58 6.56 18.34 15.35
C THR A 58 6.75 18.51 13.84
N PRO A 59 6.05 17.74 13.00
CA PRO A 59 6.15 17.86 11.55
C PRO A 59 5.55 19.17 11.03
N LEU A 60 6.28 19.84 10.13
CA LEU A 60 5.83 21.11 9.55
C LEU A 60 4.56 20.96 8.69
N TYR A 61 4.47 19.91 7.88
CA TYR A 61 3.43 19.77 6.86
C TYR A 61 2.29 18.83 7.21
N LEU A 62 2.44 17.98 8.24
CA LEU A 62 1.54 16.87 8.50
C LEU A 62 0.09 17.30 8.75
N ASP A 63 -0.11 18.29 9.62
CA ASP A 63 -1.46 18.75 10.00
C ASP A 63 -2.17 19.39 8.79
N GLU A 64 -1.44 20.06 7.90
CA GLU A 64 -2.01 20.59 6.67
C GLU A 64 -2.33 19.50 5.66
N LEU A 65 -1.46 18.51 5.50
CA LEU A 65 -1.74 17.35 4.64
C LEU A 65 -3.04 16.65 5.06
N ILE A 66 -3.22 16.38 6.33
CA ILE A 66 -4.45 15.75 6.85
C ILE A 66 -5.67 16.66 6.65
N ARG A 67 -5.56 17.94 6.94
CA ARG A 67 -6.66 18.90 6.78
C ARG A 67 -7.11 19.10 5.32
N ARG A 68 -6.18 18.99 4.37
CA ARG A 68 -6.47 19.13 2.93
C ARG A 68 -7.06 17.86 2.32
N LEU A 69 -6.68 16.69 2.80
CA LEU A 69 -7.04 15.42 2.20
C LEU A 69 -8.52 15.29 1.79
N PRO A 70 -9.54 15.72 2.61
CA PRO A 70 -10.94 15.62 2.21
C PRO A 70 -11.31 16.40 0.94
N ARG A 71 -10.55 17.44 0.59
CA ARG A 71 -10.81 18.28 -0.59
C ARG A 71 -10.16 17.71 -1.86
N GLU A 72 -9.19 16.84 -1.69
CA GLU A 72 -8.45 16.19 -2.79
C GLU A 72 -9.13 14.87 -3.22
N LEU A 73 -10.08 14.36 -2.41
CA LEU A 73 -10.80 13.12 -2.73
C LEU A 73 -11.83 13.36 -3.85
N ASN A 74 -11.99 12.34 -4.70
CA ASN A 74 -13.03 12.32 -5.72
C ASN A 74 -14.45 12.16 -5.10
N ALA A 75 -15.47 12.16 -5.95
CA ALA A 75 -16.87 12.05 -5.50
C ALA A 75 -17.22 10.76 -4.74
N LYS A 76 -16.36 9.74 -4.81
CA LYS A 76 -16.50 8.46 -4.07
C LYS A 76 -15.66 8.39 -2.79
N GLY A 77 -14.89 9.45 -2.49
CA GLY A 77 -14.14 9.53 -1.23
C GLY A 77 -12.73 8.90 -1.26
N TYR A 78 -12.10 8.80 -2.44
CA TYR A 78 -10.72 8.35 -2.60
C TYR A 78 -9.96 9.18 -3.64
N LEU A 79 -8.64 9.04 -3.74
CA LEU A 79 -7.83 9.79 -4.69
C LEU A 79 -7.85 9.14 -6.09
N GLY A 80 -7.69 9.97 -7.13
CA GLY A 80 -7.59 9.54 -8.52
C GLY A 80 -8.91 9.26 -9.21
N SER A 81 -8.85 8.57 -10.34
CA SER A 81 -10.00 8.31 -11.20
C SER A 81 -10.98 7.29 -10.63
N ILE A 82 -12.25 7.41 -11.01
CA ILE A 82 -13.29 6.44 -10.67
C ILE A 82 -13.35 5.38 -11.77
N HIS A 83 -13.10 4.12 -11.39
CA HIS A 83 -13.14 2.96 -12.28
C HIS A 83 -14.40 2.13 -12.00
N GLU A 84 -15.47 2.37 -12.78
CA GLU A 84 -16.73 1.63 -12.59
C GLU A 84 -16.60 0.18 -13.07
N GLY A 85 -16.83 -0.76 -12.15
CA GLY A 85 -16.82 -2.21 -12.44
C GLY A 85 -15.43 -2.80 -12.76
N SER A 86 -14.35 -2.03 -12.52
CA SER A 86 -12.98 -2.46 -12.72
C SER A 86 -12.11 -2.04 -11.53
N ALA A 87 -10.92 -2.63 -11.44
CA ALA A 87 -9.92 -2.35 -10.41
C ALA A 87 -8.61 -1.89 -11.08
N ASP A 88 -7.96 -0.88 -10.53
CA ASP A 88 -6.63 -0.44 -10.91
C ASP A 88 -5.62 -0.85 -9.83
N GLU A 89 -4.62 -1.67 -10.20
CA GLU A 89 -3.60 -2.17 -9.28
C GLU A 89 -2.80 -1.03 -8.65
N GLN A 90 -2.49 0.01 -9.43
CA GLN A 90 -1.70 1.15 -8.95
C GLN A 90 -2.48 1.98 -7.94
N GLN A 91 -3.75 2.24 -8.23
CA GLN A 91 -4.62 2.99 -7.32
C GLN A 91 -4.83 2.22 -5.99
N LEU A 92 -5.06 0.91 -6.04
CA LEU A 92 -5.16 0.08 -4.84
C LEU A 92 -3.86 0.08 -4.04
N SER A 93 -2.72 -0.01 -4.72
CA SER A 93 -1.39 0.07 -4.09
C SER A 93 -1.16 1.40 -3.38
N GLY A 94 -1.40 2.51 -4.08
CA GLY A 94 -1.25 3.85 -3.51
C GLY A 94 -2.13 4.06 -2.28
N HIS A 95 -3.41 3.63 -2.37
CA HIS A 95 -4.32 3.70 -1.23
C HIS A 95 -3.95 2.74 -0.10
N GLY A 96 -3.22 1.66 -0.39
CA GLY A 96 -2.60 0.84 0.65
C GLY A 96 -1.63 1.65 1.52
N TRP A 97 -0.79 2.49 0.91
CA TRP A 97 0.08 3.42 1.64
C TRP A 97 -0.73 4.49 2.38
N LEU A 98 -1.76 5.06 1.74
CA LEU A 98 -2.60 6.07 2.36
C LEU A 98 -3.32 5.53 3.59
N LEU A 99 -3.95 4.36 3.52
CA LEU A 99 -4.60 3.72 4.66
C LEU A 99 -3.61 3.49 5.82
N ARG A 100 -2.39 3.07 5.53
CA ARG A 100 -1.34 2.92 6.55
C ARG A 100 -0.99 4.25 7.20
N GLY A 101 -0.79 5.29 6.41
CA GLY A 101 -0.52 6.65 6.91
C GLY A 101 -1.63 7.16 7.83
N LEU A 102 -2.88 7.02 7.40
CA LEU A 102 -4.05 7.41 8.17
C LEU A 102 -4.20 6.61 9.48
N CYS A 103 -3.97 5.30 9.44
CA CYS A 103 -4.01 4.46 10.63
C CYS A 103 -2.94 4.82 11.66
N GLU A 104 -1.70 5.06 11.22
CA GLU A 104 -0.61 5.49 12.11
C GLU A 104 -0.87 6.91 12.66
N TYR A 105 -1.43 7.81 11.85
CA TYR A 105 -1.85 9.12 12.33
C TYR A 105 -2.95 8.99 13.41
N TYR A 106 -3.99 8.19 13.14
CA TYR A 106 -5.02 7.92 14.14
C TYR A 106 -4.48 7.27 15.40
N ALA A 107 -3.57 6.32 15.28
CA ALA A 107 -2.93 5.70 16.44
C ALA A 107 -2.24 6.72 17.35
N TRP A 108 -1.70 7.78 16.75
CA TRP A 108 -0.99 8.86 17.45
C TRP A 108 -1.91 9.99 17.93
N LYS A 109 -2.72 10.56 17.03
CA LYS A 109 -3.52 11.79 17.29
C LYS A 109 -4.95 11.53 17.76
N LYS A 110 -5.48 10.31 17.53
CA LYS A 110 -6.86 9.93 17.86
C LYS A 110 -7.94 10.78 17.18
N ASP A 111 -7.64 11.32 16.00
CA ASP A 111 -8.59 12.12 15.22
C ASP A 111 -9.62 11.19 14.52
N PRO A 112 -10.91 11.22 14.90
CA PRO A 112 -11.92 10.35 14.31
C PRO A 112 -12.21 10.66 12.85
N GLN A 113 -11.98 11.87 12.36
CA GLN A 113 -12.22 12.23 10.96
C GLN A 113 -11.33 11.43 10.01
N VAL A 114 -10.12 11.10 10.46
CA VAL A 114 -9.18 10.27 9.69
C VAL A 114 -9.71 8.84 9.50
N LEU A 115 -10.39 8.28 10.50
CA LEU A 115 -11.04 6.97 10.37
C LEU A 115 -12.23 6.99 9.42
N GLU A 116 -12.99 8.07 9.37
CA GLU A 116 -14.10 8.23 8.40
C GLU A 116 -13.57 8.28 6.97
N ILE A 117 -12.44 8.96 6.74
CA ILE A 117 -11.77 8.96 5.43
C ILE A 117 -11.30 7.53 5.09
N ALA A 118 -10.63 6.86 6.04
CA ALA A 118 -10.17 5.49 5.83
C ALA A 118 -11.33 4.54 5.53
N ARG A 119 -12.47 4.67 6.21
CA ARG A 119 -13.70 3.91 5.96
C ARG A 119 -14.22 4.17 4.55
N GLY A 120 -14.33 5.44 4.14
CA GLY A 120 -14.76 5.83 2.79
C GLY A 120 -13.90 5.18 1.70
N ILE A 121 -12.56 5.16 1.89
CA ILE A 121 -11.63 4.49 0.98
C ILE A 121 -11.88 2.97 0.95
N VAL A 122 -12.04 2.33 2.10
CA VAL A 122 -12.32 0.88 2.17
C VAL A 122 -13.63 0.55 1.47
N ASP A 123 -14.70 1.26 1.79
CA ASP A 123 -16.05 0.98 1.30
C ASP A 123 -16.19 1.25 -0.22
N SER A 124 -15.53 2.31 -0.72
CA SER A 124 -15.74 2.77 -2.10
C SER A 124 -14.67 2.31 -3.09
N LEU A 125 -13.47 1.94 -2.63
CA LEU A 125 -12.38 1.50 -3.49
C LEU A 125 -12.03 0.02 -3.29
N PHE A 126 -11.90 -0.45 -2.04
CA PHE A 126 -11.46 -1.81 -1.77
C PHE A 126 -12.62 -2.84 -1.83
N LEU A 127 -13.72 -2.63 -1.13
CA LEU A 127 -14.81 -3.61 -1.13
C LEU A 127 -15.39 -3.91 -2.51
N PRO A 128 -15.51 -2.94 -3.44
CA PRO A 128 -16.00 -3.19 -4.80
C PRO A 128 -15.17 -4.16 -5.63
N ILE A 129 -13.89 -4.40 -5.29
CA ILE A 129 -13.07 -5.35 -6.06
C ILE A 129 -13.33 -6.82 -5.68
N ALA A 130 -14.06 -7.10 -4.60
CA ALA A 130 -14.26 -8.47 -4.10
C ALA A 130 -14.72 -9.49 -5.18
N PRO A 131 -15.64 -9.17 -6.12
CA PRO A 131 -16.02 -10.08 -7.21
C PRO A 131 -14.93 -10.21 -8.30
N LEU A 132 -13.94 -9.31 -8.35
CA LEU A 132 -12.87 -9.35 -9.35
C LEU A 132 -11.67 -10.20 -8.89
N VAL A 133 -11.50 -10.44 -7.57
CA VAL A 133 -10.33 -11.12 -7.02
C VAL A 133 -10.13 -12.52 -7.61
N ASP A 134 -11.22 -13.26 -7.82
CA ASP A 134 -11.13 -14.63 -8.36
C ASP A 134 -10.71 -14.67 -9.85
N ARG A 135 -10.80 -13.53 -10.55
CA ARG A 135 -10.41 -13.35 -11.95
C ARG A 135 -9.07 -12.63 -12.14
N TYR A 136 -8.34 -12.40 -11.05
CA TYR A 136 -7.04 -11.74 -11.13
C TYR A 136 -6.05 -12.55 -11.97
N PRO A 137 -5.35 -11.93 -12.95
CA PRO A 137 -4.41 -12.62 -13.82
C PRO A 137 -3.19 -13.17 -13.08
N LEU A 138 -3.02 -14.48 -13.10
CA LEU A 138 -1.95 -15.20 -12.38
C LEU A 138 -0.82 -15.68 -13.29
N SER A 139 -0.95 -15.56 -14.60
CA SER A 139 0.08 -16.01 -15.55
C SER A 139 0.77 -14.83 -16.24
N GLU A 140 2.04 -15.00 -16.60
CA GLU A 140 2.82 -14.00 -17.32
C GLU A 140 2.21 -13.68 -18.68
N GLU A 141 1.62 -14.68 -19.36
CA GLU A 141 1.02 -14.51 -20.69
C GLU A 141 -0.20 -13.56 -20.69
N GLN A 142 -0.84 -13.38 -19.53
CA GLN A 142 -1.96 -12.45 -19.37
C GLN A 142 -1.48 -11.00 -19.17
N ARG A 143 -0.18 -10.81 -18.94
CA ARG A 143 0.43 -9.50 -18.70
C ARG A 143 1.31 -9.13 -19.88
N VAL A 144 1.12 -7.92 -20.41
CA VAL A 144 2.00 -7.37 -21.43
C VAL A 144 3.19 -6.74 -20.72
N SER A 145 4.34 -7.42 -20.70
CA SER A 145 5.61 -6.83 -20.25
C SER A 145 6.54 -6.72 -21.44
N GLY A 146 6.89 -5.49 -21.85
CA GLY A 146 7.91 -5.23 -22.86
C GLY A 146 9.29 -5.10 -22.23
N ALA A 147 10.33 -5.54 -22.92
CA ALA A 147 11.70 -5.25 -22.51
C ALA A 147 11.92 -3.73 -22.50
N GLY A 148 12.34 -3.19 -21.33
CA GLY A 148 12.54 -1.76 -21.14
C GLY A 148 11.29 -0.97 -20.72
N ASP A 149 10.18 -1.65 -20.38
CA ASP A 149 9.03 -0.98 -19.80
C ASP A 149 9.41 -0.29 -18.50
N MET A 150 9.02 0.98 -18.41
CA MET A 150 9.25 1.74 -17.18
C MET A 150 8.30 1.26 -16.09
N SER A 151 8.85 1.10 -14.89
CA SER A 151 8.05 0.87 -13.67
C SER A 151 6.92 1.92 -13.53
N GLY A 152 5.79 1.50 -13.00
CA GLY A 152 4.70 2.41 -12.68
C GLY A 152 3.76 2.75 -13.82
N ARG A 153 3.66 1.93 -14.86
CA ARG A 153 2.67 2.11 -15.92
C ARG A 153 1.56 1.06 -15.88
N VAL A 154 0.34 1.47 -16.15
CA VAL A 154 -0.74 0.55 -16.52
C VAL A 154 -0.42 0.01 -17.89
N GLN A 155 -0.34 -1.33 -18.03
CA GLN A 155 0.05 -1.99 -19.26
C GLN A 155 -1.15 -2.41 -20.09
N ASN A 156 -2.06 -3.17 -19.48
CA ASN A 156 -3.25 -3.69 -20.14
C ASN A 156 -4.38 -3.94 -19.13
N THR A 157 -5.57 -4.14 -19.64
CA THR A 157 -6.74 -4.49 -18.81
C THR A 157 -7.16 -5.92 -19.12
N VAL A 158 -7.27 -6.76 -18.09
CA VAL A 158 -7.68 -8.16 -18.19
C VAL A 158 -8.72 -8.44 -17.11
N ASP A 159 -9.86 -9.00 -17.50
CA ASP A 159 -10.93 -9.44 -16.61
C ASP A 159 -11.38 -8.39 -15.55
N GLY A 160 -11.32 -7.12 -15.93
CA GLY A 160 -11.68 -5.99 -15.08
C GLY A 160 -10.50 -5.45 -14.25
N TRP A 161 -9.28 -5.94 -14.43
CA TRP A 161 -8.07 -5.44 -13.78
C TRP A 161 -7.23 -4.60 -14.74
N ALA A 162 -7.01 -3.34 -14.42
CA ALA A 162 -5.97 -2.53 -15.03
C ALA A 162 -4.63 -2.91 -14.36
N LEU A 163 -3.78 -3.61 -15.13
CA LEU A 163 -2.58 -4.24 -14.64
C LEU A 163 -1.38 -3.30 -14.68
N SER A 164 -0.64 -3.27 -13.58
CA SER A 164 0.61 -2.52 -13.48
C SER A 164 1.79 -3.31 -14.04
N SER A 165 2.82 -2.60 -14.52
CA SER A 165 4.14 -3.16 -14.77
C SER A 165 4.81 -3.68 -13.48
N ASP A 166 4.41 -3.14 -12.31
CA ASP A 166 4.86 -3.60 -11.00
C ASP A 166 3.97 -4.75 -10.52
N VAL A 167 4.27 -5.95 -11.01
CA VAL A 167 3.46 -7.15 -10.81
C VAL A 167 3.23 -7.44 -9.33
N GLY A 168 1.96 -7.57 -8.94
CA GLY A 168 1.57 -7.88 -7.57
C GLY A 168 1.47 -6.65 -6.65
N CYS A 169 1.56 -5.42 -7.18
CA CYS A 169 1.43 -4.22 -6.34
C CYS A 169 0.06 -4.12 -5.63
N VAL A 170 -0.97 -4.81 -6.09
CA VAL A 170 -2.26 -4.97 -5.38
C VAL A 170 -2.10 -5.46 -3.94
N PHE A 171 -1.05 -6.24 -3.64
CA PHE A 171 -0.80 -6.74 -2.28
C PHE A 171 -0.25 -5.66 -1.33
N ILE A 172 0.22 -4.53 -1.84
CA ILE A 172 0.46 -3.33 -1.04
C ILE A 172 -0.88 -2.77 -0.56
N GLY A 173 -1.90 -2.78 -1.45
CA GLY A 173 -3.28 -2.47 -1.08
C GLY A 173 -3.83 -3.40 0.00
N MET A 174 -3.61 -4.71 -0.13
CA MET A 174 -4.01 -5.69 0.88
C MET A 174 -3.43 -5.37 2.26
N GLU A 175 -2.15 -5.00 2.34
CA GLU A 175 -1.54 -4.65 3.64
C GLU A 175 -2.16 -3.39 4.25
N GLY A 176 -2.48 -2.38 3.44
CA GLY A 176 -3.19 -1.18 3.89
C GLY A 176 -4.60 -1.50 4.39
N LEU A 177 -5.34 -2.35 3.66
CA LEU A 177 -6.65 -2.84 4.08
C LEU A 177 -6.58 -3.60 5.42
N ILE A 178 -5.60 -4.48 5.59
CA ILE A 178 -5.37 -5.19 6.86
C ILE A 178 -5.05 -4.21 7.99
N HIS A 179 -4.26 -3.17 7.72
CA HIS A 179 -3.96 -2.16 8.74
C HIS A 179 -5.21 -1.39 9.17
N SER A 180 -6.07 -1.03 8.21
CA SER A 180 -7.34 -0.36 8.51
C SER A 180 -8.32 -1.26 9.27
N TYR A 181 -8.32 -2.57 9.00
CA TYR A 181 -9.16 -3.55 9.69
C TYR A 181 -8.96 -3.54 11.22
N GLN A 182 -7.77 -3.16 11.68
CA GLN A 182 -7.51 -2.98 13.12
C GLN A 182 -8.43 -1.95 13.80
N TYR A 183 -8.85 -0.94 13.06
CA TYR A 183 -9.61 0.21 13.60
C TYR A 183 -11.05 0.28 13.09
N ILE A 184 -11.30 -0.26 11.91
CA ILE A 184 -12.59 -0.27 11.22
C ILE A 184 -12.94 -1.68 10.73
N PRO A 185 -13.02 -2.69 11.64
CA PRO A 185 -13.33 -4.06 11.24
C PRO A 185 -14.74 -4.17 10.66
N SER A 186 -14.90 -5.01 9.62
CA SER A 186 -16.17 -5.46 9.08
C SER A 186 -16.06 -6.88 8.53
N GLU A 187 -17.17 -7.60 8.41
CA GLU A 187 -17.18 -8.95 7.83
C GLU A 187 -16.82 -8.91 6.34
N GLU A 188 -17.22 -7.86 5.61
CA GLU A 188 -16.88 -7.65 4.21
C GLU A 188 -15.39 -7.45 4.03
N SER A 189 -14.76 -6.60 4.87
CA SER A 189 -13.31 -6.39 4.86
C SER A 189 -12.56 -7.66 5.19
N LYS A 190 -13.04 -8.42 6.18
CA LYS A 190 -12.48 -9.72 6.54
C LYS A 190 -12.53 -10.69 5.35
N ALA A 191 -13.69 -10.83 4.73
CA ALA A 191 -13.87 -11.72 3.58
C ALA A 191 -12.95 -11.32 2.39
N LEU A 192 -12.79 -10.02 2.13
CA LEU A 192 -11.89 -9.54 1.10
C LEU A 192 -10.41 -9.81 1.44
N ILE A 193 -10.00 -9.58 2.69
CA ILE A 193 -8.64 -9.89 3.16
C ILE A 193 -8.34 -11.38 2.96
N ASP A 194 -9.25 -12.26 3.39
CA ASP A 194 -9.10 -13.70 3.25
C ASP A 194 -8.95 -14.12 1.77
N LYS A 195 -9.75 -13.52 0.86
CA LYS A 195 -9.62 -13.72 -0.60
C LYS A 195 -8.27 -13.25 -1.15
N LEU A 196 -7.80 -12.06 -0.74
CA LEU A 196 -6.54 -11.51 -1.21
C LEU A 196 -5.34 -12.31 -0.70
N ILE A 197 -5.38 -12.82 0.54
CA ILE A 197 -4.38 -13.75 1.07
C ILE A 197 -4.37 -15.04 0.24
N ALA A 198 -5.54 -15.63 -0.02
CA ALA A 198 -5.64 -16.83 -0.85
C ALA A 198 -5.14 -16.61 -2.29
N LEU A 199 -5.40 -15.43 -2.86
CA LEU A 199 -4.87 -15.02 -4.15
C LEU A 199 -3.34 -14.97 -4.13
N PHE A 200 -2.75 -14.27 -3.16
CA PHE A 200 -1.30 -14.16 -2.99
C PHE A 200 -0.64 -15.54 -2.88
N GLU A 201 -1.25 -16.47 -2.19
CA GLU A 201 -0.71 -17.82 -2.03
C GLU A 201 -0.77 -18.68 -3.28
N ARG A 202 -1.72 -18.43 -4.17
CA ARG A 202 -1.81 -19.13 -5.48
C ARG A 202 -0.80 -18.59 -6.49
N MET A 203 -0.30 -17.36 -6.31
CA MET A 203 0.62 -16.74 -7.25
C MET A 203 1.99 -17.43 -7.24
N ASP A 204 2.47 -17.81 -8.42
CA ASP A 204 3.87 -18.16 -8.63
C ASP A 204 4.71 -16.89 -8.73
N LEU A 205 5.27 -16.46 -7.59
CA LEU A 205 5.99 -15.19 -7.49
C LEU A 205 7.20 -15.11 -8.40
N THR A 206 7.89 -16.23 -8.62
CA THR A 206 9.06 -16.28 -9.50
C THR A 206 8.67 -16.36 -10.96
N GLY A 207 7.71 -17.23 -11.31
CA GLY A 207 7.24 -17.39 -12.68
C GLY A 207 6.60 -16.14 -13.26
N ILE A 208 5.84 -15.39 -12.44
CA ILE A 208 5.19 -14.13 -12.86
C ILE A 208 6.09 -12.89 -12.69
N ARG A 209 7.30 -13.07 -12.17
CA ARG A 209 8.24 -11.97 -11.85
C ARG A 209 7.63 -10.91 -10.92
N ALA A 210 6.99 -11.39 -9.85
CA ALA A 210 6.35 -10.49 -8.90
C ALA A 210 7.37 -9.56 -8.24
N GLN A 211 6.99 -8.29 -8.09
CA GLN A 211 7.83 -7.29 -7.44
C GLN A 211 8.14 -7.69 -5.99
N THR A 212 9.42 -7.70 -5.64
CA THR A 212 9.89 -8.10 -4.30
C THR A 212 9.29 -7.25 -3.20
N HIS A 213 9.22 -5.94 -3.39
CA HIS A 213 8.63 -4.99 -2.43
C HIS A 213 7.16 -5.31 -2.16
N ALA A 214 6.35 -5.57 -3.19
CA ALA A 214 4.94 -5.95 -3.05
C ALA A 214 4.80 -7.27 -2.29
N SER A 215 5.65 -8.27 -2.61
CA SER A 215 5.66 -9.57 -1.96
C SER A 215 6.00 -9.47 -0.46
N LEU A 216 7.03 -8.71 -0.11
CA LEU A 216 7.42 -8.50 1.30
C LEU A 216 6.36 -7.70 2.08
N THR A 217 5.70 -6.74 1.42
CA THR A 217 4.60 -5.98 2.01
C THR A 217 3.40 -6.89 2.29
N ALA A 218 3.09 -7.82 1.38
CA ALA A 218 2.06 -8.85 1.61
C ALA A 218 2.37 -9.71 2.85
N LEU A 219 3.60 -10.20 2.98
CA LEU A 219 4.02 -11.01 4.14
C LEU A 219 3.87 -10.25 5.45
N ARG A 220 4.24 -8.97 5.47
CA ARG A 220 4.04 -8.10 6.65
C ARG A 220 2.55 -7.95 6.98
N GLY A 221 1.71 -7.76 5.96
CA GLY A 221 0.25 -7.71 6.12
C GLY A 221 -0.30 -8.99 6.74
N MET A 222 0.10 -10.17 6.21
CA MET A 222 -0.33 -11.46 6.75
C MET A 222 0.09 -11.66 8.21
N LEU A 223 1.30 -11.25 8.60
CA LEU A 223 1.74 -11.30 10.01
C LEU A 223 0.93 -10.35 10.90
N ARG A 224 0.60 -9.16 10.42
CA ARG A 224 -0.30 -8.24 11.12
C ARG A 224 -1.69 -8.85 11.29
N TYR A 225 -2.22 -9.47 10.24
CA TYR A 225 -3.54 -10.12 10.28
C TYR A 225 -3.56 -11.29 11.26
N ALA A 226 -2.51 -12.10 11.27
CA ALA A 226 -2.33 -13.16 12.29
C ALA A 226 -2.36 -12.61 13.71
N ALA A 227 -1.66 -11.49 13.96
CA ALA A 227 -1.65 -10.85 15.28
C ALA A 227 -3.02 -10.26 15.67
N LEU A 228 -3.77 -9.71 14.72
CA LEU A 228 -5.09 -9.12 14.96
C LEU A 228 -6.17 -10.17 15.22
N THR A 229 -6.13 -11.29 14.51
CA THR A 229 -7.16 -12.35 14.56
C THR A 229 -6.82 -13.49 15.50
N GLY A 230 -5.55 -13.62 15.90
CA GLY A 230 -5.05 -14.79 16.61
C GLY A 230 -4.83 -16.02 15.72
N ASP A 231 -4.96 -15.89 14.39
CA ASP A 231 -4.77 -16.98 13.45
C ASP A 231 -3.28 -17.27 13.22
N THR A 232 -2.72 -18.12 14.07
CA THR A 232 -1.32 -18.56 13.97
C THR A 232 -1.03 -19.46 12.77
N THR A 233 -2.05 -19.96 12.05
CA THR A 233 -1.87 -20.79 10.85
C THR A 233 -1.25 -20.00 9.68
N LEU A 234 -1.34 -18.67 9.72
CA LEU A 234 -0.69 -17.78 8.75
C LEU A 234 0.84 -17.76 8.88
N ILE A 235 1.39 -18.02 10.08
CA ILE A 235 2.84 -17.92 10.32
C ILE A 235 3.63 -18.87 9.44
N PRO A 236 3.38 -20.19 9.40
CA PRO A 236 4.12 -21.11 8.53
C PRO A 236 3.91 -20.80 7.04
N ARG A 237 2.76 -20.20 6.66
CA ARG A 237 2.49 -19.78 5.28
C ARG A 237 3.39 -18.60 4.90
N VAL A 238 3.57 -17.64 5.79
CA VAL A 238 4.52 -16.52 5.62
C VAL A 238 5.96 -17.05 5.57
N GLU A 239 6.36 -17.97 6.46
CA GLU A 239 7.70 -18.55 6.48
C GLU A 239 8.04 -19.24 5.17
N LYS A 240 7.10 -19.97 4.57
CA LYS A 240 7.29 -20.61 3.27
C LYS A 240 7.62 -19.59 2.17
N ARG A 241 6.89 -18.48 2.11
CA ARG A 241 7.12 -17.40 1.13
C ARG A 241 8.40 -16.61 1.45
N TRP A 242 8.71 -16.40 2.72
CA TRP A 242 9.96 -15.79 3.14
C TRP A 242 11.19 -16.61 2.74
N LYS A 243 11.11 -17.94 2.80
CA LYS A 243 12.18 -18.82 2.30
C LYS A 243 12.40 -18.63 0.81
N LEU A 244 11.32 -18.56 0.02
CA LEU A 244 11.39 -18.29 -1.42
C LEU A 244 12.08 -16.93 -1.70
N TYR A 245 11.73 -15.90 -0.94
CA TYR A 245 12.38 -14.61 -1.05
C TYR A 245 13.90 -14.69 -0.78
N LYS A 246 14.32 -15.38 0.26
CA LYS A 246 15.75 -15.54 0.57
C LYS A 246 16.51 -16.31 -0.52
N GLU A 247 15.84 -17.19 -1.21
CA GLU A 247 16.44 -18.03 -2.25
C GLU A 247 16.53 -17.28 -3.59
N TYR A 248 15.52 -16.52 -3.97
CA TYR A 248 15.38 -15.95 -5.31
C TYR A 248 15.30 -14.42 -5.34
N GLY A 249 14.99 -13.75 -4.25
CA GLY A 249 14.72 -12.32 -4.20
C GLY A 249 15.77 -11.49 -3.45
N MET A 250 16.85 -12.12 -2.98
CA MET A 250 17.86 -11.45 -2.16
C MET A 250 19.26 -11.72 -2.69
N THR A 251 20.09 -10.68 -2.78
CA THR A 251 21.50 -10.79 -3.13
C THR A 251 22.35 -11.36 -1.98
N GLU A 252 23.60 -11.73 -2.28
CA GLU A 252 24.57 -12.15 -1.25
C GLU A 252 24.84 -11.07 -0.20
N ASN A 253 24.64 -9.80 -0.55
CA ASN A 253 24.78 -8.64 0.35
C ASN A 253 23.47 -8.29 1.07
N TYR A 254 22.48 -9.16 1.06
CA TYR A 254 21.15 -8.94 1.65
C TYR A 254 20.37 -7.76 1.04
N GLU A 255 20.63 -7.44 -0.21
CA GLU A 255 19.88 -6.47 -0.99
C GLU A 255 18.78 -7.16 -1.80
N ASN A 256 17.69 -6.43 -2.06
CA ASN A 256 16.61 -6.98 -2.88
C ASN A 256 17.01 -7.01 -4.36
N TYR A 257 16.63 -8.08 -5.07
CA TYR A 257 16.43 -8.01 -6.50
C TYR A 257 15.11 -7.28 -6.78
N ASN A 258 15.15 -6.32 -7.70
CA ASN A 258 13.96 -5.66 -8.23
C ASN A 258 13.57 -6.26 -9.57
#